data_77b2735c21c03e0c19e5e87b8a046dfe
#
_entry.id   77b2735c21c03e0c19e5e87b8a046dfe
#
_cell.length_a   1.000
_cell.length_b   1.000
_cell.length_c   1.000
_cell.angle_alpha   90.00
_cell.angle_beta   90.00
_cell.angle_gamma   90.00
#
_symmetry.space_group_name_H-M   'P 1'
#
loop_
_entity.id
_entity.type
_entity.pdbx_description
1 polymer ?
#
loop_
_entity_poly.entity_id
_entity_poly.type
_entity_poly.pdbx_seq_one_letter_code
_entity_poly.pdbx_strand_id
1 'polypeptide(L)'
;MQGKTIIGRDKQDDIYDFYETPKWATERVVEALLDDNIICKDSYILEPCSGAGAIVNVLNEYGFTNIKASDIQTLDCIVGDKGIDIANLPSNYCDIIITNPPYNQMTKNNMLQQFLRVAKKKVILLVNIFYLSSKARKEMLEKSHLRHVYIHSDRVTMFPYGTEKPKNGGTKMYAWLVFDKEYNSIPTLSWI
;
A
#
# COMPACT_ATOMS: atom_id res chain seq x y z
N MET A 1 -22.98 35.07 0.24
CA MET A 1 -22.59 33.83 -0.43
C MET A 1 -22.06 32.91 0.65
N GLN A 2 -22.87 31.92 1.07
CA GLN A 2 -22.45 30.94 2.07
C GLN A 2 -21.61 29.87 1.36
N GLY A 3 -20.34 29.72 1.78
CA GLY A 3 -19.47 28.68 1.31
C GLY A 3 -20.02 27.30 1.68
N LYS A 4 -20.34 26.47 0.69
CA LYS A 4 -20.67 25.09 0.90
C LYS A 4 -19.45 24.38 1.50
N THR A 5 -19.53 24.01 2.75
CA THR A 5 -18.60 23.09 3.41
C THR A 5 -18.63 21.76 2.66
N ILE A 6 -17.51 21.35 2.12
CA ILE A 6 -17.39 20.11 1.39
C ILE A 6 -17.41 18.97 2.39
N ILE A 7 -18.61 18.33 2.50
CA ILE A 7 -18.89 16.91 2.64
C ILE A 7 -18.40 16.24 3.93
N GLY A 8 -19.37 16.02 4.81
CA GLY A 8 -19.32 14.89 5.72
C GLY A 8 -19.38 13.58 4.92
N ARG A 9 -18.32 12.77 4.99
CA ARG A 9 -18.42 11.34 4.69
C ARG A 9 -19.40 10.73 5.68
N ASP A 10 -20.34 9.95 5.19
CA ASP A 10 -21.17 9.15 6.07
C ASP A 10 -20.28 8.20 6.88
N LYS A 11 -20.46 8.20 8.20
CA LYS A 11 -19.68 7.38 9.13
C LYS A 11 -19.79 5.87 8.90
N GLN A 12 -20.68 5.45 8.02
CA GLN A 12 -20.95 4.06 7.70
C GLN A 12 -20.01 3.52 6.61
N ASP A 13 -19.42 4.40 5.77
CA ASP A 13 -18.48 4.00 4.73
C ASP A 13 -17.05 3.77 5.27
N ASP A 14 -16.77 4.20 6.49
CA ASP A 14 -15.44 4.12 7.12
C ASP A 14 -15.12 2.76 7.79
N ILE A 15 -16.10 1.83 7.84
CA ILE A 15 -15.93 0.58 8.60
C ILE A 15 -14.84 -0.31 8.00
N TYR A 16 -14.64 -0.25 6.69
CA TYR A 16 -13.71 -1.18 6.02
C TYR A 16 -12.55 -0.52 5.30
N ASP A 17 -12.54 0.82 5.11
CA ASP A 17 -11.48 1.55 4.35
C ASP A 17 -11.08 0.80 3.06
N PHE A 18 -12.06 0.17 2.39
CA PHE A 18 -11.86 -0.74 1.27
C PHE A 18 -11.92 0.03 -0.05
N TYR A 19 -10.74 0.44 -0.51
CA TYR A 19 -10.54 1.17 -1.76
C TYR A 19 -9.70 0.34 -2.71
N GLU A 20 -10.23 0.15 -3.91
CA GLU A 20 -9.52 -0.57 -4.96
C GLU A 20 -8.40 0.29 -5.55
N THR A 21 -7.21 -0.30 -5.64
CA THR A 21 -6.05 0.35 -6.27
C THR A 21 -6.21 0.28 -7.79
N PRO A 22 -6.19 1.41 -8.52
CA PRO A 22 -6.24 1.37 -9.98
C PRO A 22 -5.08 0.55 -10.55
N LYS A 23 -5.39 -0.32 -11.50
CA LYS A 23 -4.42 -1.23 -12.14
C LYS A 23 -3.14 -0.51 -12.57
N TRP A 24 -3.27 0.58 -13.33
CA TRP A 24 -2.14 1.36 -13.84
C TRP A 24 -1.21 1.90 -12.74
N ALA A 25 -1.74 2.20 -11.54
CA ALA A 25 -0.94 2.70 -10.43
C ALA A 25 -0.03 1.61 -9.84
N THR A 26 -0.47 0.35 -9.88
CA THR A 26 0.35 -0.81 -9.50
C THR A 26 1.32 -1.17 -10.63
N GLU A 27 0.89 -1.14 -11.89
CA GLU A 27 1.75 -1.42 -13.06
C GLU A 27 2.99 -0.54 -13.05
N ARG A 28 2.81 0.80 -12.93
CA ARG A 28 3.94 1.75 -12.93
C ARG A 28 4.94 1.50 -11.81
N VAL A 29 4.48 1.20 -10.60
CA VAL A 29 5.43 0.91 -9.52
C VAL A 29 6.12 -0.43 -9.73
N VAL A 30 5.44 -1.46 -10.23
CA VAL A 30 6.06 -2.77 -10.50
C VAL A 30 7.17 -2.63 -11.56
N GLU A 31 6.91 -1.86 -12.63
CA GLU A 31 7.92 -1.53 -13.65
C GLU A 31 9.13 -0.84 -13.02
N ALA A 32 8.91 0.25 -12.29
CA ALA A 32 9.98 0.98 -11.64
C ALA A 32 10.79 0.12 -10.63
N LEU A 33 10.11 -0.73 -9.86
CA LEU A 33 10.78 -1.63 -8.91
C LEU A 33 11.62 -2.71 -9.60
N LEU A 34 11.21 -3.17 -10.77
CA LEU A 34 11.99 -4.11 -11.58
C LEU A 34 13.19 -3.43 -12.24
N ASP A 35 12.99 -2.25 -12.85
CA ASP A 35 14.02 -1.45 -13.50
C ASP A 35 15.13 -1.04 -12.52
N ASP A 36 14.75 -0.64 -11.32
CA ASP A 36 15.66 -0.27 -10.23
C ASP A 36 16.27 -1.49 -9.49
N ASN A 37 15.94 -2.71 -9.92
CA ASN A 37 16.36 -3.97 -9.28
C ASN A 37 16.02 -4.04 -7.78
N ILE A 38 14.91 -3.47 -7.38
CA ILE A 38 14.45 -3.49 -5.98
C ILE A 38 13.75 -4.79 -5.65
N ILE A 39 13.02 -5.36 -6.61
CA ILE A 39 12.36 -6.66 -6.50
C ILE A 39 12.80 -7.59 -7.63
N CYS A 40 12.67 -8.89 -7.41
CA CYS A 40 12.83 -9.90 -8.47
C CYS A 40 11.63 -10.85 -8.48
N LYS A 41 11.40 -11.52 -9.62
CA LYS A 41 10.21 -12.36 -9.82
C LYS A 41 10.15 -13.59 -8.92
N ASP A 42 11.29 -14.03 -8.41
CA ASP A 42 11.39 -15.18 -7.50
C ASP A 42 11.13 -14.81 -6.03
N SER A 43 10.94 -13.53 -5.72
CA SER A 43 10.67 -13.07 -4.35
C SER A 43 9.35 -13.66 -3.84
N TYR A 44 9.35 -14.13 -2.58
CA TYR A 44 8.10 -14.46 -1.90
C TYR A 44 7.41 -13.18 -1.42
N ILE A 45 6.31 -12.83 -2.08
CA ILE A 45 5.55 -11.60 -1.83
C ILE A 45 4.30 -11.91 -1.01
N LEU A 46 4.04 -11.09 -0.01
CA LEU A 46 2.78 -11.05 0.72
C LEU A 46 2.03 -9.75 0.41
N GLU A 47 0.77 -9.87 0.00
CA GLU A 47 -0.23 -8.78 0.02
C GLU A 47 -1.18 -9.01 1.20
N PRO A 48 -0.97 -8.33 2.36
CA PRO A 48 -1.74 -8.60 3.58
C PRO A 48 -3.04 -7.79 3.71
N CYS A 49 -3.35 -6.96 2.73
CA CYS A 49 -4.59 -6.18 2.64
C CYS A 49 -5.16 -6.32 1.23
N SER A 50 -5.34 -7.58 0.80
CA SER A 50 -5.53 -7.93 -0.62
C SER A 50 -6.83 -7.41 -1.23
N GLY A 51 -7.85 -7.16 -0.41
CA GLY A 51 -9.15 -6.75 -0.92
C GLY A 51 -9.62 -7.66 -2.05
N ALA A 52 -10.13 -7.09 -3.15
CA ALA A 52 -10.53 -7.83 -4.34
C ALA A 52 -9.35 -8.24 -5.26
N GLY A 53 -8.10 -8.16 -4.79
CA GLY A 53 -6.94 -8.66 -5.50
C GLY A 53 -6.33 -7.71 -6.53
N ALA A 54 -6.61 -6.41 -6.48
CA ALA A 54 -6.14 -5.46 -7.47
C ALA A 54 -4.61 -5.48 -7.67
N ILE A 55 -3.84 -5.50 -6.58
CA ILE A 55 -2.37 -5.58 -6.63
C ILE A 55 -1.92 -6.99 -7.03
N VAL A 56 -2.52 -8.03 -6.46
CA VAL A 56 -2.20 -9.43 -6.74
C VAL A 56 -2.34 -9.76 -8.23
N ASN A 57 -3.41 -9.27 -8.86
CA ASN A 57 -3.65 -9.49 -10.29
C ASN A 57 -2.54 -8.88 -11.15
N VAL A 58 -2.11 -7.66 -10.86
CA VAL A 58 -0.99 -7.01 -11.56
C VAL A 58 0.31 -7.80 -11.37
N LEU A 59 0.64 -8.18 -10.13
CA LEU A 59 1.84 -8.98 -9.88
C LEU A 59 1.84 -10.30 -10.68
N ASN A 60 0.70 -10.99 -10.76
CA ASN A 60 0.54 -12.19 -11.58
C ASN A 60 0.76 -11.91 -13.08
N GLU A 61 0.20 -10.82 -13.62
CA GLU A 61 0.39 -10.40 -15.01
C GLU A 61 1.86 -10.08 -15.33
N TYR A 62 2.61 -9.55 -14.36
CA TYR A 62 4.05 -9.31 -14.49
C TYR A 62 4.92 -10.56 -14.27
N GLY A 63 4.28 -11.73 -14.06
CA GLY A 63 4.94 -13.03 -13.97
C GLY A 63 5.55 -13.35 -12.60
N PHE A 64 5.09 -12.69 -11.53
CA PHE A 64 5.39 -13.16 -10.18
C PHE A 64 4.52 -14.39 -9.87
N THR A 65 5.13 -15.47 -9.44
CA THR A 65 4.44 -16.75 -9.19
C THR A 65 4.39 -17.14 -7.71
N ASN A 66 5.19 -16.47 -6.88
CA ASN A 66 5.28 -16.77 -5.44
C ASN A 66 4.61 -15.68 -4.62
N ILE A 67 3.28 -15.54 -4.77
CA ILE A 67 2.47 -14.52 -4.12
C ILE A 67 1.53 -15.18 -3.13
N LYS A 68 1.52 -14.67 -1.91
CA LYS A 68 0.51 -14.95 -0.90
C LYS A 68 -0.37 -13.72 -0.72
N ALA A 69 -1.69 -13.89 -0.83
CA ALA A 69 -2.68 -12.87 -0.56
C ALA A 69 -3.44 -13.19 0.72
N SER A 70 -3.72 -12.19 1.53
CA SER A 70 -4.56 -12.31 2.72
C SER A 70 -5.23 -10.98 3.07
N ASP A 71 -6.28 -11.03 3.86
CA ASP A 71 -6.96 -9.85 4.38
C ASP A 71 -7.54 -10.16 5.77
N ILE A 72 -7.62 -9.15 6.63
CA ILE A 72 -8.31 -9.26 7.91
C ILE A 72 -9.83 -9.40 7.75
N GLN A 73 -10.37 -8.90 6.65
CA GLN A 73 -11.78 -8.99 6.33
C GLN A 73 -12.15 -10.38 5.83
N THR A 74 -13.45 -10.71 5.97
CA THR A 74 -13.99 -12.03 5.60
C THR A 74 -15.02 -11.95 4.47
N LEU A 75 -15.09 -10.81 3.76
CA LEU A 75 -16.03 -10.59 2.65
C LEU A 75 -15.79 -11.58 1.49
N ASP A 76 -16.85 -11.90 0.76
CA ASP A 76 -16.75 -12.89 -0.34
C ASP A 76 -15.82 -12.46 -1.47
N CYS A 77 -15.71 -11.16 -1.71
CA CYS A 77 -14.83 -10.60 -2.73
C CYS A 77 -13.33 -10.65 -2.40
N ILE A 78 -12.96 -10.97 -1.16
CA ILE A 78 -11.55 -11.02 -0.76
C ILE A 78 -10.81 -12.14 -1.50
N VAL A 79 -9.67 -11.79 -2.07
CA VAL A 79 -8.75 -12.72 -2.75
C VAL A 79 -7.72 -13.24 -1.75
N GLY A 80 -7.52 -14.55 -1.70
CA GLY A 80 -6.59 -15.21 -0.78
C GLY A 80 -7.21 -15.60 0.57
N ASP A 81 -6.40 -15.66 1.61
CA ASP A 81 -6.83 -16.10 2.94
C ASP A 81 -7.57 -14.98 3.68
N LYS A 82 -8.75 -15.29 4.20
CA LYS A 82 -9.63 -14.35 4.89
C LYS A 82 -9.46 -14.41 6.41
N GLY A 83 -9.70 -13.28 7.08
CA GLY A 83 -9.64 -13.20 8.54
C GLY A 83 -8.22 -13.27 9.11
N ILE A 84 -7.20 -12.96 8.31
CA ILE A 84 -5.80 -13.00 8.72
C ILE A 84 -5.36 -11.63 9.19
N ASP A 85 -5.11 -11.49 10.49
CA ASP A 85 -4.49 -10.30 11.04
C ASP A 85 -2.96 -10.39 10.89
N ILE A 86 -2.35 -9.40 10.26
CA ILE A 86 -0.89 -9.28 10.08
C ILE A 86 -0.14 -9.36 11.42
N ALA A 87 -0.76 -8.91 12.52
CA ALA A 87 -0.17 -8.95 13.85
C ALA A 87 0.10 -10.41 14.33
N ASN A 88 -0.67 -11.37 13.82
CA ASN A 88 -0.56 -12.79 14.19
C ASN A 88 0.44 -13.58 13.32
N LEU A 89 0.92 -12.99 12.22
CA LEU A 89 1.92 -13.65 11.38
C LEU A 89 3.29 -13.63 12.06
N PRO A 90 4.12 -14.66 11.87
CA PRO A 90 5.47 -14.70 12.42
C PRO A 90 6.38 -13.63 11.83
N SER A 91 7.45 -13.28 12.53
CA SER A 91 8.51 -12.43 11.99
C SER A 91 9.20 -13.11 10.80
N ASN A 92 9.57 -12.33 9.79
CA ASN A 92 10.26 -12.81 8.58
C ASN A 92 9.47 -13.89 7.81
N TYR A 93 8.14 -13.75 7.78
CA TYR A 93 7.23 -14.68 7.12
C TYR A 93 7.37 -14.69 5.60
N CYS A 94 7.60 -13.53 4.98
CA CYS A 94 7.78 -13.37 3.53
C CYS A 94 9.04 -12.55 3.23
N ASP A 95 9.50 -12.55 1.98
CA ASP A 95 10.62 -11.69 1.60
C ASP A 95 10.18 -10.23 1.52
N ILE A 96 9.05 -9.98 0.88
CA ILE A 96 8.57 -8.63 0.53
C ILE A 96 7.09 -8.51 0.84
N ILE A 97 6.67 -7.37 1.38
CA ILE A 97 5.27 -6.94 1.42
C ILE A 97 5.05 -5.86 0.36
N ILE A 98 3.99 -6.00 -0.45
CA ILE A 98 3.50 -4.96 -1.37
C ILE A 98 2.01 -4.79 -1.09
N THR A 99 1.58 -3.58 -0.68
CA THR A 99 0.19 -3.39 -0.25
C THR A 99 -0.28 -1.93 -0.33
N ASN A 100 -1.59 -1.77 -0.47
CA ASN A 100 -2.33 -0.53 -0.21
C ASN A 100 -3.05 -0.68 1.14
N PRO A 101 -2.44 -0.26 2.26
CA PRO A 101 -2.99 -0.52 3.58
C PRO A 101 -4.16 0.39 3.94
N PRO A 102 -5.04 0.02 4.87
CA PRO A 102 -6.08 0.89 5.40
C PRO A 102 -5.46 2.06 6.17
N TYR A 103 -5.53 3.28 5.60
CA TYR A 103 -4.82 4.46 6.12
C TYR A 103 -5.23 4.83 7.55
N ASN A 104 -6.50 4.60 7.91
CA ASN A 104 -6.99 4.84 9.26
C ASN A 104 -6.29 3.97 10.31
N GLN A 105 -5.82 2.80 9.93
CA GLN A 105 -5.17 1.83 10.82
C GLN A 105 -3.64 2.01 10.86
N MET A 106 -3.06 2.62 9.84
CA MET A 106 -1.60 2.78 9.72
C MET A 106 -0.96 3.43 10.96
N THR A 107 -1.63 4.44 11.53
CA THR A 107 -1.13 5.13 12.74
C THR A 107 -1.62 4.47 14.03
N LYS A 108 -2.90 4.07 14.07
CA LYS A 108 -3.52 3.53 15.29
C LYS A 108 -2.91 2.20 15.72
N ASN A 109 -2.59 1.33 14.76
CA ASN A 109 -2.16 -0.04 15.00
C ASN A 109 -0.67 -0.27 14.72
N ASN A 110 0.12 0.80 14.56
CA ASN A 110 1.55 0.70 14.20
C ASN A 110 1.79 -0.27 13.02
N MET A 111 0.93 -0.23 11.99
CA MET A 111 0.95 -1.23 10.93
C MET A 111 2.28 -1.28 10.19
N LEU A 112 2.97 -0.14 10.00
CA LEU A 112 4.30 -0.15 9.37
C LEU A 112 5.27 -1.05 10.14
N GLN A 113 5.29 -0.98 11.48
CA GLN A 113 6.15 -1.85 12.29
C GLN A 113 5.76 -3.33 12.16
N GLN A 114 4.46 -3.62 12.04
CA GLN A 114 4.00 -5.00 11.80
C GLN A 114 4.45 -5.48 10.42
N PHE A 115 4.31 -4.67 9.38
CA PHE A 115 4.81 -5.00 8.05
C PHE A 115 6.32 -5.22 8.05
N LEU A 116 7.09 -4.32 8.68
CA LEU A 116 8.54 -4.45 8.81
C LEU A 116 8.94 -5.71 9.62
N ARG A 117 8.16 -6.10 10.63
CA ARG A 117 8.40 -7.33 11.39
C ARG A 117 8.17 -8.59 10.54
N VAL A 118 7.07 -8.59 9.76
CA VAL A 118 6.64 -9.75 8.96
C VAL A 118 7.47 -9.91 7.69
N ALA A 119 7.85 -8.82 7.03
CA ALA A 119 8.74 -8.88 5.87
C ALA A 119 10.19 -9.15 6.31
N LYS A 120 10.88 -10.03 5.61
CA LYS A 120 12.30 -10.31 5.82
C LYS A 120 13.20 -9.21 5.27
N LYS A 121 12.87 -8.67 4.10
CA LYS A 121 13.72 -7.73 3.35
C LYS A 121 13.07 -6.37 3.15
N LYS A 122 11.91 -6.31 2.52
CA LYS A 122 11.33 -5.05 2.04
C LYS A 122 9.84 -4.91 2.33
N VAL A 123 9.41 -3.66 2.48
CA VAL A 123 8.00 -3.29 2.56
C VAL A 123 7.73 -2.16 1.57
N ILE A 124 6.72 -2.33 0.72
CA ILE A 124 6.35 -1.41 -0.34
C ILE A 124 4.89 -1.02 -0.13
N LEU A 125 4.66 0.25 0.22
CA LEU A 125 3.35 0.74 0.63
C LEU A 125 2.85 1.85 -0.27
N LEU A 126 1.63 1.70 -0.80
CA LEU A 126 0.92 2.82 -1.40
C LEU A 126 0.30 3.67 -0.30
N VAL A 127 0.67 4.94 -0.25
CA VAL A 127 0.16 5.88 0.76
C VAL A 127 -0.24 7.22 0.14
N ASN A 128 -1.15 7.92 0.81
CA ASN A 128 -1.32 9.34 0.52
C ASN A 128 -0.02 10.07 0.91
N ILE A 129 0.47 10.99 0.07
CA ILE A 129 1.74 11.70 0.26
C ILE A 129 1.81 12.47 1.59
N PHE A 130 0.67 12.88 2.14
CA PHE A 130 0.62 13.48 3.48
C PHE A 130 1.09 12.54 4.60
N TYR A 131 1.21 11.24 4.33
CA TYR A 131 1.81 10.31 5.27
C TYR A 131 3.25 10.68 5.61
N LEU A 132 3.99 11.26 4.67
CA LEU A 132 5.37 11.74 4.86
C LEU A 132 5.43 13.04 5.69
N SER A 133 4.36 13.82 5.77
CA SER A 133 4.31 15.12 6.44
C SER A 133 3.67 15.00 7.81
N SER A 134 4.43 14.58 8.81
CA SER A 134 3.96 14.53 10.20
C SER A 134 5.12 14.53 11.19
N LYS A 135 5.08 15.46 12.14
CA LYS A 135 6.06 15.50 13.25
C LYS A 135 6.09 14.18 14.04
N ALA A 136 4.92 13.58 14.27
CA ALA A 136 4.82 12.32 15.03
C ALA A 136 5.42 11.13 14.29
N ARG A 137 5.46 11.15 12.93
CA ARG A 137 6.00 10.07 12.12
C ARG A 137 7.45 10.28 11.68
N LYS A 138 7.99 11.49 11.86
CA LYS A 138 9.36 11.81 11.43
C LYS A 138 10.37 10.78 11.93
N GLU A 139 10.45 10.61 13.25
CA GLU A 139 11.40 9.69 13.88
C GLU A 139 11.19 8.23 13.40
N MET A 140 9.94 7.80 13.27
CA MET A 140 9.61 6.47 12.76
C MET A 140 10.11 6.29 11.32
N LEU A 141 9.86 7.26 10.43
CA LEU A 141 10.28 7.20 9.03
C LEU A 141 11.81 7.22 8.90
N GLU A 142 12.49 8.05 9.69
CA GLU A 142 13.95 8.12 9.72
C GLU A 142 14.61 6.80 10.17
N LYS A 143 13.94 6.07 11.08
CA LYS A 143 14.45 4.79 11.63
C LYS A 143 13.97 3.55 10.87
N SER A 144 13.08 3.69 9.89
CA SER A 144 12.45 2.56 9.21
C SER A 144 13.14 2.12 7.91
N HIS A 145 14.35 2.60 7.65
CA HIS A 145 15.11 2.28 6.42
C HIS A 145 14.35 2.62 5.14
N LEU A 146 13.71 3.81 5.11
CA LEU A 146 13.09 4.32 3.89
C LEU A 146 14.14 4.47 2.81
N ARG A 147 14.00 3.72 1.71
CA ARG A 147 14.95 3.68 0.59
C ARG A 147 14.55 4.61 -0.54
N HIS A 148 13.29 4.54 -0.96
CA HIS A 148 12.81 5.26 -2.13
C HIS A 148 11.36 5.69 -1.98
N VAL A 149 11.01 6.80 -2.65
CA VAL A 149 9.64 7.32 -2.76
C VAL A 149 9.31 7.48 -4.24
N TYR A 150 8.43 6.64 -4.77
CA TYR A 150 7.88 6.78 -6.12
C TYR A 150 6.60 7.61 -6.06
N ILE A 151 6.62 8.82 -6.60
CA ILE A 151 5.46 9.72 -6.63
C ILE A 151 4.72 9.52 -7.95
N HIS A 152 3.42 9.24 -7.88
CA HIS A 152 2.59 9.26 -9.08
C HIS A 152 2.47 10.69 -9.63
N SER A 153 2.92 10.89 -10.88
CA SER A 153 2.74 12.15 -11.60
C SER A 153 1.29 12.39 -12.00
N ASP A 154 0.56 11.30 -12.29
CA ASP A 154 -0.89 11.33 -12.52
C ASP A 154 -1.67 11.14 -11.22
N ARG A 155 -2.88 11.69 -11.17
CA ARG A 155 -3.74 11.56 -9.98
C ARG A 155 -4.33 10.15 -9.87
N VAL A 156 -3.89 9.41 -8.88
CA VAL A 156 -4.50 8.13 -8.52
C VAL A 156 -5.89 8.40 -7.93
N THR A 157 -6.93 7.95 -8.64
CA THR A 157 -8.31 8.08 -8.16
C THR A 157 -8.71 6.78 -7.47
N MET A 158 -8.71 6.80 -6.15
CA MET A 158 -9.23 5.72 -5.33
C MET A 158 -10.75 5.91 -5.14
N PHE A 159 -11.50 4.82 -5.21
CA PHE A 159 -12.95 4.81 -4.95
C PHE A 159 -13.33 3.55 -4.19
N PRO A 160 -14.40 3.58 -3.37
CA PRO A 160 -14.81 2.41 -2.61
C PRO A 160 -15.14 1.24 -3.53
N TYR A 161 -14.77 0.04 -3.12
CA TYR A 161 -15.08 -1.19 -3.86
C TYR A 161 -16.57 -1.31 -4.15
N GLY A 162 -16.91 -1.75 -5.36
CA GLY A 162 -18.30 -1.92 -5.81
C GLY A 162 -19.02 -0.62 -6.16
N THR A 163 -18.33 0.54 -6.14
CA THR A 163 -18.91 1.83 -6.57
C THR A 163 -18.38 2.25 -7.93
N GLU A 164 -19.05 3.20 -8.58
CA GLU A 164 -18.55 3.77 -9.83
C GLU A 164 -17.39 4.74 -9.58
N LYS A 165 -16.42 4.73 -10.51
CA LYS A 165 -15.32 5.68 -10.50
C LYS A 165 -15.88 7.12 -10.60
N PRO A 166 -15.47 8.03 -9.69
CA PRO A 166 -15.94 9.41 -9.74
C PRO A 166 -15.54 10.09 -11.06
N LYS A 167 -16.47 10.83 -11.66
CA LYS A 167 -16.26 11.57 -12.91
C LYS A 167 -15.14 12.61 -12.81
N ASN A 168 -15.04 13.25 -11.64
CA ASN A 168 -13.96 14.19 -11.32
C ASN A 168 -12.86 13.42 -10.59
N GLY A 169 -11.67 13.36 -11.16
CA GLY A 169 -10.53 12.64 -10.59
C GLY A 169 -10.27 12.92 -9.12
N GLY A 170 -9.56 12.03 -8.45
CA GLY A 170 -9.21 12.15 -7.03
C GLY A 170 -8.47 13.45 -6.71
N THR A 171 -8.70 14.00 -5.53
CA THR A 171 -8.03 15.21 -5.03
C THR A 171 -6.75 14.91 -4.25
N LYS A 172 -6.53 13.64 -3.93
CA LYS A 172 -5.38 13.20 -3.14
C LYS A 172 -4.22 12.79 -4.05
N MET A 173 -3.01 13.05 -3.58
CA MET A 173 -1.77 12.60 -4.21
C MET A 173 -1.27 11.35 -3.51
N TYR A 174 -0.77 10.40 -4.29
CA TYR A 174 -0.28 9.14 -3.77
C TYR A 174 1.16 8.87 -4.17
N ALA A 175 1.86 8.13 -3.33
CA ALA A 175 3.21 7.67 -3.58
C ALA A 175 3.37 6.23 -3.04
N TRP A 176 4.28 5.49 -3.64
CA TRP A 176 4.75 4.23 -3.10
C TRP A 176 6.02 4.46 -2.28
N LEU A 177 6.01 4.02 -1.04
CA LEU A 177 7.16 4.07 -0.15
C LEU A 177 7.84 2.71 -0.12
N VAL A 178 9.13 2.69 -0.41
CA VAL A 178 9.95 1.49 -0.34
C VAL A 178 10.80 1.55 0.92
N PHE A 179 10.56 0.65 1.85
CA PHE A 179 11.40 0.40 3.01
C PHE A 179 12.25 -0.84 2.73
N ASP A 180 13.56 -0.74 2.93
CA ASP A 180 14.52 -1.82 2.67
C ASP A 180 15.43 -1.97 3.86
N LYS A 181 15.33 -3.07 4.59
CA LYS A 181 16.07 -3.30 5.84
C LYS A 181 17.58 -3.30 5.69
N GLU A 182 18.08 -3.51 4.47
CA GLU A 182 19.53 -3.49 4.16
C GLU A 182 20.00 -2.10 3.72
N TYR A 183 19.09 -1.14 3.55
CA TYR A 183 19.40 0.20 3.08
C TYR A 183 19.68 1.17 4.24
N ASN A 184 20.86 1.80 4.23
CA ASN A 184 21.30 2.69 5.29
C ASN A 184 21.77 4.06 4.76
N SER A 185 21.24 4.50 3.62
CA SER A 185 21.57 5.79 3.01
C SER A 185 20.36 6.73 3.03
N ILE A 186 20.56 7.94 2.54
CA ILE A 186 19.50 8.95 2.40
C ILE A 186 18.45 8.45 1.40
N PRO A 187 17.15 8.55 1.70
CA PRO A 187 16.10 8.17 0.77
C PRO A 187 16.18 8.94 -0.55
N THR A 188 15.90 8.24 -1.63
CA THR A 188 15.79 8.86 -2.97
C THR A 188 14.32 9.05 -3.35
N LEU A 189 14.06 9.85 -4.39
CA LEU A 189 12.73 10.16 -4.88
C LEU A 189 12.72 10.20 -6.40
N SER A 190 11.68 9.64 -7.01
CA SER A 190 11.42 9.77 -8.44
C SER A 190 9.91 9.86 -8.72
N TRP A 191 9.56 10.24 -9.95
CA TRP A 191 8.17 10.27 -10.43
C TRP A 191 7.94 9.09 -11.38
N ILE A 192 6.74 8.51 -11.26
CA ILE A 192 6.25 7.42 -12.08
C ILE A 192 4.90 7.76 -12.68
#